data_5070d5f6a63bf1d379041548725cfbeb
#
_entry.id   5070d5f6a63bf1d379041548725cfbeb
#
_cell.length_a   1.000
_cell.length_b   1.000
_cell.length_c   1.000
_cell.angle_alpha   90.00
_cell.angle_beta   90.00
_cell.angle_gamma   90.00
#
_symmetry.space_group_name_H-M   'P 1'
#
loop_
_entity.id
_entity.type
_entity.pdbx_description
1 polymer ?
#
loop_
_entity_poly.entity_id
_entity_poly.type
_entity_poly.pdbx_seq_one_letter_code
_entity_poly.pdbx_strand_id
1 'polypeptide(L)'
;MICGMTYYQICWYFLIYSFGGWALEVVYHAVACGKVINRGFLNGPVCPVYGFGVLSVFAMMNTFQGSGYQLNDGMIFLFGVILATAVELIAGWLLDVCFHARWWDYSNKPLNFHGYICLEFSLIWGVAILLVVKVFQSFVEHHTSAHAPSIVGWMVVAILYALYLADLMVTVAVIQGLNRKLTRLDTIRANMRVISDKISDSLATTMIDTVQKVGEGKVQAALARAEFKEATEEKVNKSIETLRKNKADLQKEFDELSGSIVEHTFVGQGRLIKAFPDMKHRDYLEVVQELKNKMRDRK
;
A
#
# COMPACT_ATOMS: atom_id res chain seq x y z
N MET A 1 -20.99 21.06 -21.33
CA MET A 1 -19.57 21.39 -21.38
C MET A 1 -19.12 21.80 -20.00
N ILE A 2 -17.97 21.33 -19.56
CA ILE A 2 -17.33 21.72 -18.28
C ILE A 2 -15.93 22.25 -18.64
N CYS A 3 -15.60 23.47 -18.23
CA CYS A 3 -14.30 24.11 -18.52
C CYS A 3 -13.86 23.96 -19.98
N GLY A 4 -14.75 24.28 -20.93
CA GLY A 4 -14.45 24.22 -22.36
C GLY A 4 -14.40 22.80 -22.98
N MET A 5 -14.53 21.72 -22.22
CA MET A 5 -14.54 20.34 -22.70
C MET A 5 -15.96 19.77 -22.71
N THR A 6 -16.26 18.91 -23.69
CA THR A 6 -17.48 18.09 -23.68
C THR A 6 -17.37 16.95 -22.70
N TYR A 7 -18.49 16.43 -22.18
CA TYR A 7 -18.48 15.23 -21.32
C TYR A 7 -17.80 14.04 -22.00
N TYR A 8 -17.97 13.91 -23.31
CA TYR A 8 -17.35 12.86 -24.10
C TYR A 8 -15.82 12.95 -24.08
N GLN A 9 -15.27 14.15 -24.29
CA GLN A 9 -13.83 14.41 -24.20
C GLN A 9 -13.28 14.13 -22.81
N ILE A 10 -13.97 14.58 -21.75
CA ILE A 10 -13.57 14.34 -20.37
C ILE A 10 -13.47 12.84 -20.11
N CYS A 11 -14.47 12.06 -20.51
CA CYS A 11 -14.47 10.61 -20.33
C CYS A 11 -13.32 9.93 -21.08
N TRP A 12 -13.11 10.26 -22.34
CA TRP A 12 -12.03 9.68 -23.12
C TRP A 12 -10.65 10.08 -22.61
N TYR A 13 -10.41 11.36 -22.36
CA TYR A 13 -9.11 11.83 -21.86
C TYR A 13 -8.78 11.22 -20.51
N PHE A 14 -9.75 11.10 -19.60
CA PHE A 14 -9.53 10.40 -18.35
C PHE A 14 -9.02 8.97 -18.58
N LEU A 15 -9.68 8.19 -19.43
CA LEU A 15 -9.29 6.80 -19.70
C LEU A 15 -7.93 6.71 -20.39
N ILE A 16 -7.71 7.53 -21.44
CA ILE A 16 -6.47 7.52 -22.22
C ILE A 16 -5.27 7.87 -21.32
N TYR A 17 -5.36 8.95 -20.55
CA TYR A 17 -4.25 9.40 -19.71
C TYR A 17 -4.07 8.54 -18.47
N SER A 18 -5.12 7.94 -17.93
CA SER A 18 -5.01 6.94 -16.86
C SER A 18 -4.33 5.66 -17.35
N PHE A 19 -4.61 5.21 -18.57
CA PHE A 19 -3.91 4.11 -19.21
C PHE A 19 -2.44 4.46 -19.53
N GLY A 20 -2.20 5.64 -20.12
CA GLY A 20 -0.86 6.14 -20.42
C GLY A 20 0.01 6.24 -19.16
N GLY A 21 -0.54 6.76 -18.07
CA GLY A 21 0.14 6.83 -16.77
C GLY A 21 0.46 5.46 -16.20
N TRP A 22 -0.45 4.50 -16.29
CA TRP A 22 -0.18 3.12 -15.92
C TRP A 22 0.98 2.51 -16.76
N ALA A 23 0.95 2.70 -18.07
CA ALA A 23 2.01 2.22 -18.96
C ALA A 23 3.38 2.83 -18.60
N LEU A 24 3.40 4.15 -18.31
CA LEU A 24 4.61 4.84 -17.85
C LEU A 24 5.17 4.23 -16.57
N GLU A 25 4.33 3.96 -15.56
CA GLU A 25 4.74 3.33 -14.30
C GLU A 25 5.32 1.93 -14.51
N VAL A 26 4.69 1.13 -15.36
CA VAL A 26 5.17 -0.23 -15.67
C VAL A 26 6.52 -0.18 -16.39
N VAL A 27 6.67 0.70 -17.38
CA VAL A 27 7.93 0.86 -18.13
C VAL A 27 9.03 1.40 -17.21
N TYR A 28 8.75 2.43 -16.44
CA TYR A 28 9.70 2.98 -15.48
C TYR A 28 10.23 1.90 -14.52
N HIS A 29 9.33 1.11 -13.95
CA HIS A 29 9.72 0.04 -13.04
C HIS A 29 10.48 -1.09 -13.76
N ALA A 30 10.10 -1.43 -14.98
CA ALA A 30 10.80 -2.43 -15.77
C ALA A 30 12.24 -2.01 -16.05
N VAL A 31 12.47 -0.75 -16.38
CA VAL A 31 13.81 -0.19 -16.63
C VAL A 31 14.62 -0.08 -15.33
N ALA A 32 14.01 0.44 -14.26
CA ALA A 32 14.71 0.68 -13.01
C ALA A 32 15.04 -0.60 -12.23
N CYS A 33 14.14 -1.60 -12.27
CA CYS A 33 14.24 -2.82 -11.43
C CYS A 33 14.39 -4.12 -12.24
N GLY A 34 14.41 -4.07 -13.57
CA GLY A 34 14.52 -5.25 -14.44
C GLY A 34 13.31 -6.19 -14.39
N LYS A 35 12.16 -5.73 -13.89
CA LYS A 35 10.95 -6.56 -13.69
C LYS A 35 9.69 -5.84 -14.11
N VAL A 36 8.90 -6.50 -14.95
CA VAL A 36 7.57 -6.01 -15.32
C VAL A 36 6.58 -6.35 -14.19
N ILE A 37 6.09 -5.31 -13.49
CA ILE A 37 5.10 -5.45 -12.41
C ILE A 37 3.99 -4.43 -12.66
N ASN A 38 2.74 -4.86 -12.52
CA ASN A 38 1.62 -3.93 -12.52
C ASN A 38 1.68 -3.04 -11.26
N ARG A 39 2.09 -1.77 -11.43
CA ARG A 39 2.18 -0.75 -10.37
C ARG A 39 0.91 0.08 -10.21
N GLY A 40 -0.14 -0.22 -10.96
CA GLY A 40 -1.42 0.41 -10.77
C GLY A 40 -2.03 0.10 -9.40
N PHE A 41 -2.72 1.08 -8.82
CA PHE A 41 -3.58 0.85 -7.66
C PHE A 41 -4.67 -0.19 -7.99
N LEU A 42 -5.27 -0.07 -9.16
CA LEU A 42 -6.23 -1.01 -9.71
C LEU A 42 -5.57 -2.28 -10.25
N ASN A 43 -6.33 -3.37 -10.41
CA ASN A 43 -5.81 -4.59 -11.02
C ASN A 43 -5.62 -4.44 -12.53
N GLY A 44 -6.49 -3.68 -13.19
CA GLY A 44 -6.41 -3.35 -14.60
C GLY A 44 -5.35 -2.30 -14.93
N PRO A 45 -5.14 -2.04 -16.23
CA PRO A 45 -4.10 -1.15 -16.73
C PRO A 45 -4.54 0.33 -16.63
N VAL A 46 -4.88 0.80 -15.45
CA VAL A 46 -5.41 2.15 -15.23
C VAL A 46 -4.83 2.76 -13.96
N CYS A 47 -4.28 3.97 -14.08
CA CYS A 47 -3.78 4.78 -12.98
C CYS A 47 -4.55 6.11 -12.91
N PRO A 48 -5.66 6.19 -12.14
CA PRO A 48 -6.58 7.34 -12.15
C PRO A 48 -5.94 8.68 -11.83
N VAL A 49 -4.91 8.71 -10.98
CA VAL A 49 -4.23 9.93 -10.58
C VAL A 49 -3.66 10.70 -11.78
N TYR A 50 -3.17 9.99 -12.80
CA TYR A 50 -2.68 10.60 -14.03
C TYR A 50 -3.81 11.22 -14.86
N GLY A 51 -4.95 10.51 -14.99
CA GLY A 51 -6.13 11.02 -15.66
C GLY A 51 -6.66 12.31 -15.02
N PHE A 52 -6.79 12.32 -13.68
CA PHE A 52 -7.20 13.53 -12.96
C PHE A 52 -6.18 14.65 -13.07
N GLY A 53 -4.87 14.36 -12.99
CA GLY A 53 -3.80 15.35 -13.14
C GLY A 53 -3.87 16.05 -14.49
N VAL A 54 -3.95 15.30 -15.60
CA VAL A 54 -4.02 15.86 -16.95
C VAL A 54 -5.32 16.63 -17.16
N LEU A 55 -6.46 16.07 -16.76
CA LEU A 55 -7.75 16.76 -16.88
C LEU A 55 -7.81 18.07 -16.12
N SER A 56 -7.20 18.17 -14.94
CA SER A 56 -7.16 19.42 -14.18
C SER A 56 -6.40 20.51 -14.92
N VAL A 57 -5.30 20.16 -15.59
CA VAL A 57 -4.53 21.09 -16.40
C VAL A 57 -5.29 21.49 -17.67
N PHE A 58 -5.93 20.55 -18.36
CA PHE A 58 -6.74 20.88 -19.55
C PHE A 58 -7.94 21.77 -19.21
N ALA A 59 -8.61 21.50 -18.07
CA ALA A 59 -9.69 22.35 -17.61
C ALA A 59 -9.21 23.80 -17.36
N MET A 60 -8.06 23.96 -16.76
CA MET A 60 -7.45 25.26 -16.53
C MET A 60 -7.05 25.93 -17.85
N MET A 61 -6.35 25.21 -18.75
CA MET A 61 -5.94 25.75 -20.06
C MET A 61 -7.13 26.25 -20.87
N ASN A 62 -8.20 25.46 -20.96
CA ASN A 62 -9.40 25.84 -21.68
C ASN A 62 -10.11 27.07 -21.08
N THR A 63 -10.08 27.20 -19.76
CA THR A 63 -10.63 28.38 -19.07
C THR A 63 -9.86 29.64 -19.44
N PHE A 64 -8.53 29.60 -19.51
CA PHE A 64 -7.71 30.75 -19.92
C PHE A 64 -7.90 31.07 -21.42
N GLN A 65 -7.93 30.04 -22.27
CA GLN A 65 -8.18 30.24 -23.69
C GLN A 65 -9.56 30.87 -23.95
N GLY A 66 -10.59 30.43 -23.24
CA GLY A 66 -11.94 31.03 -23.30
C GLY A 66 -11.98 32.50 -22.87
N SER A 67 -11.02 32.95 -22.06
CA SER A 67 -10.84 34.34 -21.66
C SER A 67 -9.91 35.13 -22.59
N GLY A 68 -9.50 34.55 -23.73
CA GLY A 68 -8.63 35.20 -24.73
C GLY A 68 -7.14 35.16 -24.36
N TYR A 69 -6.75 34.48 -23.30
CA TYR A 69 -5.36 34.35 -22.84
C TYR A 69 -4.70 33.10 -23.42
N GLN A 70 -3.57 33.28 -24.10
CA GLN A 70 -2.72 32.16 -24.53
C GLN A 70 -1.63 31.91 -23.50
N LEU A 71 -1.61 30.68 -22.95
CA LEU A 71 -0.60 30.26 -22.01
C LEU A 71 0.71 29.97 -22.73
N ASN A 72 1.82 30.51 -22.23
CA ASN A 72 3.15 30.10 -22.65
C ASN A 72 3.61 28.83 -21.96
N ASP A 73 4.71 28.23 -22.43
CA ASP A 73 5.23 26.95 -21.93
C ASP A 73 5.62 27.01 -20.45
N GLY A 74 6.15 28.16 -19.99
CA GLY A 74 6.48 28.37 -18.58
C GLY A 74 5.24 28.36 -17.67
N MET A 75 4.14 28.94 -18.15
CA MET A 75 2.87 28.91 -17.42
C MET A 75 2.27 27.49 -17.39
N ILE A 76 2.32 26.77 -18.52
CA ILE A 76 1.85 25.37 -18.58
C ILE A 76 2.67 24.51 -17.62
N PHE A 77 3.99 24.68 -17.60
CA PHE A 77 4.87 24.00 -16.65
C PHE A 77 4.48 24.30 -15.20
N LEU A 78 4.35 25.59 -14.86
CA LEU A 78 4.03 26.02 -13.48
C LEU A 78 2.67 25.46 -13.03
N PHE A 79 1.65 25.55 -13.88
CA PHE A 79 0.34 24.99 -13.57
C PHE A 79 0.37 23.46 -13.51
N GLY A 80 1.18 22.82 -14.35
CA GLY A 80 1.44 21.38 -14.27
C GLY A 80 2.02 20.98 -12.92
N VAL A 81 3.05 21.71 -12.44
CA VAL A 81 3.62 21.51 -11.10
C VAL A 81 2.53 21.63 -10.02
N ILE A 82 1.77 22.73 -10.02
CA ILE A 82 0.79 23.00 -8.98
C ILE A 82 -0.37 22.00 -9.00
N LEU A 83 -1.01 21.81 -10.15
CA LEU A 83 -2.24 21.03 -10.25
C LEU A 83 -1.98 19.53 -10.12
N ALA A 84 -0.93 19.00 -10.80
CA ALA A 84 -0.60 17.59 -10.66
C ALA A 84 -0.16 17.24 -9.24
N THR A 85 0.63 18.12 -8.59
CA THR A 85 1.01 17.95 -7.18
C THR A 85 -0.20 18.01 -6.25
N ALA A 86 -1.17 18.90 -6.51
CA ALA A 86 -2.40 18.96 -5.73
C ALA A 86 -3.22 17.67 -5.87
N VAL A 87 -3.33 17.12 -7.08
CA VAL A 87 -4.02 15.84 -7.32
C VAL A 87 -3.28 14.68 -6.62
N GLU A 88 -1.94 14.65 -6.68
CA GLU A 88 -1.12 13.65 -5.98
C GLU A 88 -1.30 13.73 -4.46
N LEU A 89 -1.30 14.93 -3.89
CA LEU A 89 -1.55 15.17 -2.47
C LEU A 89 -2.94 14.67 -2.04
N ILE A 90 -3.98 15.04 -2.80
CA ILE A 90 -5.36 14.62 -2.51
C ILE A 90 -5.48 13.09 -2.60
N ALA A 91 -4.89 12.47 -3.63
CA ALA A 91 -4.92 11.03 -3.82
C ALA A 91 -4.20 10.31 -2.66
N GLY A 92 -2.98 10.74 -2.29
CA GLY A 92 -2.22 10.17 -1.19
C GLY A 92 -2.93 10.30 0.15
N TRP A 93 -3.47 11.48 0.44
CA TRP A 93 -4.26 11.73 1.65
C TRP A 93 -5.54 10.89 1.68
N LEU A 94 -6.29 10.83 0.58
CA LEU A 94 -7.53 10.06 0.50
C LEU A 94 -7.29 8.56 0.73
N LEU A 95 -6.24 8.01 0.12
CA LEU A 95 -5.86 6.61 0.30
C LEU A 95 -5.42 6.31 1.75
N ASP A 96 -4.68 7.23 2.40
CA ASP A 96 -4.28 7.08 3.80
C ASP A 96 -5.50 7.13 4.74
N VAL A 97 -6.45 8.04 4.50
CA VAL A 97 -7.68 8.15 5.31
C VAL A 97 -8.60 6.94 5.11
N CYS A 98 -8.79 6.49 3.86
CA CYS A 98 -9.72 5.40 3.56
C CYS A 98 -9.18 4.02 3.92
N PHE A 99 -7.88 3.80 3.78
CA PHE A 99 -7.29 2.46 3.89
C PHE A 99 -6.25 2.35 5.01
N HIS A 100 -5.93 3.43 5.72
CA HIS A 100 -4.90 3.50 6.77
C HIS A 100 -3.51 3.06 6.25
N ALA A 101 -3.29 3.22 4.94
CA ALA A 101 -2.08 2.79 4.26
C ALA A 101 -1.59 3.87 3.29
N ARG A 102 -0.31 4.17 3.36
CA ARG A 102 0.41 5.02 2.40
C ARG A 102 0.99 4.14 1.32
N TRP A 103 0.61 4.38 0.09
CA TRP A 103 1.05 3.60 -1.07
C TRP A 103 2.45 4.01 -1.52
N TRP A 104 2.82 5.27 -1.30
CA TRP A 104 4.16 5.84 -1.44
C TRP A 104 4.48 6.70 -0.24
N ASP A 105 5.77 6.92 0.01
CA ASP A 105 6.22 7.73 1.12
C ASP A 105 7.50 8.48 0.77
N TYR A 106 7.38 9.79 0.62
CA TYR A 106 8.49 10.70 0.34
C TYR A 106 9.10 11.33 1.60
N SER A 107 8.84 10.80 2.78
CA SER A 107 9.35 11.37 4.04
C SER A 107 10.87 11.52 4.08
N ASN A 108 11.59 10.70 3.31
CA ASN A 108 13.04 10.74 3.19
C ASN A 108 13.55 11.73 2.11
N LYS A 109 12.65 12.38 1.36
CA LYS A 109 13.01 13.36 0.33
C LYS A 109 13.02 14.77 0.88
N PRO A 110 13.96 15.64 0.43
CA PRO A 110 13.96 17.05 0.83
C PRO A 110 12.70 17.75 0.33
N LEU A 111 12.28 18.78 1.08
CA LEU A 111 11.09 19.59 0.76
C LEU A 111 9.84 18.73 0.48
N ASN A 112 9.64 17.69 1.30
CA ASN A 112 8.41 16.92 1.27
C ASN A 112 7.34 17.57 2.18
N PHE A 113 6.08 17.32 1.87
CA PHE A 113 4.94 17.71 2.70
C PHE A 113 4.25 16.45 3.23
N HIS A 114 4.46 16.16 4.50
CA HIS A 114 3.93 14.97 5.19
C HIS A 114 4.21 13.62 4.50
N GLY A 115 5.22 13.55 3.63
CA GLY A 115 5.56 12.35 2.86
C GLY A 115 4.61 12.05 1.68
N TYR A 116 3.55 12.84 1.46
CA TYR A 116 2.62 12.64 0.34
C TYR A 116 3.16 13.17 -0.98
N ILE A 117 3.85 14.30 -0.93
CA ILE A 117 4.43 15.00 -2.09
C ILE A 117 5.84 15.49 -1.74
N CYS A 118 6.70 15.72 -2.77
CA CYS A 118 7.97 16.40 -2.60
C CYS A 118 8.32 17.23 -3.83
N LEU A 119 9.18 18.23 -3.65
CA LEU A 119 9.53 19.19 -4.72
C LEU A 119 10.12 18.49 -5.95
N GLU A 120 10.96 17.48 -5.78
CA GLU A 120 11.59 16.73 -6.87
C GLU A 120 10.53 16.15 -7.82
N PHE A 121 9.56 15.40 -7.29
CA PHE A 121 8.49 14.82 -8.10
C PHE A 121 7.51 15.87 -8.62
N SER A 122 7.25 16.94 -7.86
CA SER A 122 6.42 18.05 -8.34
C SER A 122 7.00 18.69 -9.61
N LEU A 123 8.32 18.88 -9.68
CA LEU A 123 8.97 19.40 -10.87
C LEU A 123 8.92 18.41 -12.04
N ILE A 124 9.08 17.11 -11.76
CA ILE A 124 8.93 16.05 -12.76
C ILE A 124 7.51 16.07 -13.35
N TRP A 125 6.48 16.26 -12.53
CA TRP A 125 5.10 16.41 -12.99
C TRP A 125 4.93 17.59 -13.93
N GLY A 126 5.57 18.73 -13.63
CA GLY A 126 5.56 19.88 -14.54
C GLY A 126 6.12 19.56 -15.92
N VAL A 127 7.25 18.84 -15.99
CA VAL A 127 7.85 18.39 -17.26
C VAL A 127 6.94 17.38 -17.96
N ALA A 128 6.38 16.42 -17.22
CA ALA A 128 5.47 15.42 -17.76
C ALA A 128 4.23 16.08 -18.40
N ILE A 129 3.65 17.09 -17.76
CA ILE A 129 2.52 17.86 -18.28
C ILE A 129 2.90 18.60 -19.57
N LEU A 130 4.09 19.22 -19.64
CA LEU A 130 4.56 19.84 -20.89
C LEU A 130 4.64 18.83 -22.03
N LEU A 131 5.18 17.64 -21.77
CA LEU A 131 5.23 16.57 -22.77
C LEU A 131 3.82 16.12 -23.19
N VAL A 132 2.91 15.97 -22.23
CA VAL A 132 1.52 15.62 -22.52
C VAL A 132 0.89 16.66 -23.42
N VAL A 133 0.97 17.94 -23.07
CA VAL A 133 0.31 19.04 -23.82
C VAL A 133 0.91 19.22 -25.21
N LYS A 134 2.24 19.15 -25.34
CA LYS A 134 2.92 19.46 -26.61
C LYS A 134 3.04 18.28 -27.57
N VAL A 135 3.11 17.08 -27.06
CA VAL A 135 3.37 15.88 -27.87
C VAL A 135 2.18 14.93 -27.85
N PHE A 136 1.83 14.45 -26.66
CA PHE A 136 0.84 13.38 -26.53
C PHE A 136 -0.58 13.85 -26.88
N GLN A 137 -0.96 15.09 -26.53
CA GLN A 137 -2.30 15.59 -26.81
C GLN A 137 -2.54 15.68 -28.33
N SER A 138 -1.58 16.18 -29.09
CA SER A 138 -1.70 16.25 -30.57
C SER A 138 -1.85 14.86 -31.19
N PHE A 139 -1.12 13.86 -30.64
CA PHE A 139 -1.26 12.47 -31.08
C PHE A 139 -2.65 11.92 -30.75
N VAL A 140 -3.13 12.15 -29.52
CA VAL A 140 -4.46 11.70 -29.07
C VAL A 140 -5.56 12.32 -29.93
N GLU A 141 -5.48 13.62 -30.20
CA GLU A 141 -6.44 14.33 -31.04
C GLU A 141 -6.48 13.81 -32.49
N HIS A 142 -5.34 13.47 -33.04
CA HIS A 142 -5.25 12.99 -34.42
C HIS A 142 -5.70 11.53 -34.60
N HIS A 143 -5.43 10.67 -33.58
CA HIS A 143 -5.62 9.22 -33.71
C HIS A 143 -6.82 8.67 -32.93
N THR A 144 -7.54 9.50 -32.16
CA THR A 144 -8.71 9.06 -31.41
C THR A 144 -9.97 9.79 -31.83
N SER A 145 -11.10 9.11 -31.68
CA SER A 145 -12.42 9.74 -31.89
C SER A 145 -12.89 10.56 -30.68
N ALA A 146 -11.98 10.93 -29.76
CA ALA A 146 -12.33 11.69 -28.57
C ALA A 146 -13.01 13.05 -28.85
N HIS A 147 -12.77 13.63 -30.03
CA HIS A 147 -13.39 14.89 -30.45
C HIS A 147 -14.73 14.73 -31.16
N ALA A 148 -15.01 13.56 -31.74
CA ALA A 148 -16.22 13.30 -32.52
C ALA A 148 -17.18 12.38 -31.77
N PRO A 149 -18.14 12.88 -30.98
CA PRO A 149 -19.11 12.07 -30.28
C PRO A 149 -19.90 11.19 -31.26
N SER A 150 -19.88 9.90 -31.04
CA SER A 150 -20.65 8.92 -31.78
C SER A 150 -21.37 7.97 -30.83
N ILE A 151 -22.44 7.34 -31.27
CA ILE A 151 -23.17 6.35 -30.48
C ILE A 151 -22.23 5.19 -30.11
N VAL A 152 -21.44 4.70 -31.06
CA VAL A 152 -20.46 3.64 -30.84
C VAL A 152 -19.40 4.08 -29.81
N GLY A 153 -18.90 5.31 -29.92
CA GLY A 153 -17.94 5.86 -28.96
C GLY A 153 -18.51 5.93 -27.53
N TRP A 154 -19.76 6.34 -27.35
CA TRP A 154 -20.42 6.32 -26.05
C TRP A 154 -20.63 4.90 -25.52
N MET A 155 -20.95 3.93 -26.37
CA MET A 155 -21.04 2.52 -25.95
C MET A 155 -19.69 2.00 -25.46
N VAL A 156 -18.62 2.29 -26.16
CA VAL A 156 -17.24 1.89 -25.75
C VAL A 156 -16.88 2.56 -24.42
N VAL A 157 -17.11 3.85 -24.27
CA VAL A 157 -16.90 4.58 -23.00
C VAL A 157 -17.68 3.91 -21.87
N ALA A 158 -18.96 3.64 -22.07
CA ALA A 158 -19.80 3.01 -21.05
C ALA A 158 -19.26 1.63 -20.61
N ILE A 159 -18.84 0.80 -21.57
CA ILE A 159 -18.24 -0.52 -21.27
C ILE A 159 -16.93 -0.35 -20.48
N LEU A 160 -16.04 0.56 -20.92
CA LEU A 160 -14.76 0.79 -20.25
C LEU A 160 -14.94 1.32 -18.83
N TYR A 161 -15.89 2.22 -18.60
CA TYR A 161 -16.20 2.71 -17.25
C TYR A 161 -16.87 1.64 -16.39
N ALA A 162 -17.70 0.77 -16.95
CA ALA A 162 -18.26 -0.37 -16.22
C ALA A 162 -17.14 -1.33 -15.75
N LEU A 163 -16.19 -1.64 -16.63
CA LEU A 163 -15.01 -2.44 -16.28
C LEU A 163 -14.13 -1.73 -15.23
N TYR A 164 -13.91 -0.43 -15.38
CA TYR A 164 -13.16 0.38 -14.42
C TYR A 164 -13.81 0.36 -13.04
N LEU A 165 -15.12 0.56 -12.95
CA LEU A 165 -15.86 0.54 -11.68
C LEU A 165 -15.87 -0.85 -11.06
N ALA A 166 -16.02 -1.91 -11.85
CA ALA A 166 -15.93 -3.28 -11.37
C ALA A 166 -14.54 -3.57 -10.78
N ASP A 167 -13.47 -3.16 -11.46
CA ASP A 167 -12.10 -3.33 -10.96
C ASP A 167 -11.85 -2.50 -9.68
N LEU A 168 -12.38 -1.28 -9.62
CA LEU A 168 -12.31 -0.44 -8.41
C LEU A 168 -12.98 -1.14 -7.23
N MET A 169 -14.19 -1.69 -7.41
CA MET A 169 -14.88 -2.43 -6.36
C MET A 169 -14.11 -3.66 -5.89
N VAL A 170 -13.55 -4.44 -6.83
CA VAL A 170 -12.71 -5.60 -6.51
C VAL A 170 -11.46 -5.18 -5.75
N THR A 171 -10.79 -4.11 -6.20
CA THR A 171 -9.57 -3.59 -5.57
C THR A 171 -9.85 -3.13 -4.13
N VAL A 172 -10.93 -2.39 -3.91
CA VAL A 172 -11.36 -1.95 -2.56
C VAL A 172 -11.65 -3.18 -1.66
N ALA A 173 -12.35 -4.19 -2.17
CA ALA A 173 -12.64 -5.42 -1.42
C ALA A 173 -11.34 -6.18 -1.05
N VAL A 174 -10.36 -6.25 -1.97
CA VAL A 174 -9.05 -6.86 -1.74
C VAL A 174 -8.29 -6.12 -0.63
N ILE A 175 -8.28 -4.78 -0.63
CA ILE A 175 -7.61 -3.97 0.39
C ILE A 175 -8.30 -4.14 1.76
N GLN A 176 -9.62 -4.11 1.80
CA GLN A 176 -10.36 -4.37 3.05
C GLN A 176 -10.09 -5.78 3.60
N GLY A 177 -9.98 -6.77 2.69
CA GLY A 177 -9.57 -8.13 3.04
C GLY A 177 -8.15 -8.19 3.58
N LEU A 178 -7.22 -7.42 3.00
CA LEU A 178 -5.85 -7.30 3.49
C LEU A 178 -5.83 -6.69 4.89
N ASN A 179 -6.53 -5.59 5.12
CA ASN A 179 -6.57 -4.92 6.42
C ASN A 179 -7.09 -5.87 7.52
N ARG A 180 -8.16 -6.64 7.24
CA ARG A 180 -8.67 -7.66 8.19
C ARG A 180 -7.62 -8.73 8.52
N LYS A 181 -6.87 -9.21 7.51
CA LYS A 181 -5.79 -10.19 7.74
C LYS A 181 -4.63 -9.59 8.53
N LEU A 182 -4.26 -8.32 8.26
CA LEU A 182 -3.22 -7.61 9.01
C LEU A 182 -3.62 -7.46 10.49
N THR A 183 -4.86 -7.08 10.79
CA THR A 183 -5.38 -7.03 12.16
C THR A 183 -5.24 -8.40 12.87
N ARG A 184 -5.59 -9.49 12.17
CA ARG A 184 -5.48 -10.83 12.75
C ARG A 184 -4.02 -11.24 12.98
N LEU A 185 -3.12 -10.97 12.04
CA LEU A 185 -1.68 -11.22 12.20
C LEU A 185 -1.08 -10.44 13.36
N ASP A 186 -1.47 -9.18 13.53
CA ASP A 186 -1.02 -8.35 14.66
C ASP A 186 -1.54 -8.88 15.99
N THR A 187 -2.80 -9.31 16.06
CA THR A 187 -3.37 -9.95 17.25
C THR A 187 -2.64 -11.24 17.61
N ILE A 188 -2.35 -12.11 16.62
CA ILE A 188 -1.59 -13.34 16.85
C ILE A 188 -0.19 -13.02 17.39
N ARG A 189 0.48 -12.03 16.83
CA ARG A 189 1.80 -11.56 17.25
C ARG A 189 1.80 -11.03 18.69
N ALA A 190 0.80 -10.22 19.05
CA ALA A 190 0.62 -9.72 20.41
C ALA A 190 0.42 -10.89 21.40
N ASN A 191 -0.42 -11.87 21.07
CA ASN A 191 -0.64 -13.05 21.88
C ASN A 191 0.64 -13.89 22.05
N MET A 192 1.44 -14.07 21.00
CA MET A 192 2.72 -14.75 21.08
C MET A 192 3.72 -14.01 22.00
N ARG A 193 3.73 -12.67 21.99
CA ARG A 193 4.55 -11.87 22.94
C ARG A 193 4.12 -12.12 24.37
N VAL A 194 2.81 -12.02 24.67
CA VAL A 194 2.27 -12.29 26.02
C VAL A 194 2.63 -13.68 26.51
N ILE A 195 2.55 -14.70 25.64
CA ILE A 195 2.97 -16.07 26.00
C ILE A 195 4.48 -16.13 26.25
N SER A 196 5.29 -15.47 25.46
CA SER A 196 6.74 -15.42 25.64
C SER A 196 7.12 -14.78 26.97
N ASP A 197 6.46 -13.67 27.33
CA ASP A 197 6.68 -12.96 28.59
C ASP A 197 6.30 -13.86 29.80
N LYS A 198 5.15 -14.54 29.72
CA LYS A 198 4.74 -15.52 30.77
C LYS A 198 5.73 -16.67 30.93
N ILE A 199 6.28 -17.19 29.81
CA ILE A 199 7.32 -18.24 29.91
C ILE A 199 8.57 -17.68 30.56
N SER A 200 9.01 -16.47 30.21
CA SER A 200 10.17 -15.82 30.79
C SER A 200 9.99 -15.55 32.29
N ASP A 201 8.83 -15.04 32.69
CA ASP A 201 8.50 -14.78 34.11
C ASP A 201 8.46 -16.08 34.93
N SER A 202 7.84 -17.14 34.37
CA SER A 202 7.80 -18.45 35.04
C SER A 202 9.20 -19.04 35.24
N LEU A 203 10.08 -18.91 34.25
CA LEU A 203 11.48 -19.34 34.33
C LEU A 203 12.27 -18.49 35.33
N ALA A 204 12.12 -17.17 35.32
CA ALA A 204 12.80 -16.25 36.24
C ALA A 204 12.39 -16.53 37.68
N THR A 205 11.10 -16.68 37.96
CA THR A 205 10.58 -17.01 39.29
C THR A 205 11.15 -18.33 39.79
N THR A 206 11.19 -19.37 38.95
CA THR A 206 11.75 -20.69 39.30
C THR A 206 13.25 -20.58 39.57
N MET A 207 14.01 -19.78 38.80
CA MET A 207 15.45 -19.56 39.05
C MET A 207 15.72 -18.80 40.36
N ILE A 208 14.97 -17.72 40.62
CA ILE A 208 15.14 -16.92 41.86
C ILE A 208 14.82 -17.76 43.08
N ASP A 209 13.74 -18.53 43.09
CA ASP A 209 13.37 -19.45 44.16
C ASP A 209 14.44 -20.50 44.39
N THR A 210 15.10 -20.99 43.35
CA THR A 210 16.18 -21.97 43.43
C THR A 210 17.44 -21.35 44.05
N VAL A 211 17.82 -20.14 43.68
CA VAL A 211 19.01 -19.43 44.18
C VAL A 211 18.84 -19.01 45.65
N GLN A 212 17.67 -18.49 46.05
CA GLN A 212 17.41 -18.12 47.45
C GLN A 212 17.41 -19.31 48.40
N LYS A 213 16.96 -20.48 47.99
CA LYS A 213 16.90 -21.70 48.79
C LYS A 213 18.24 -22.42 48.97
N VAL A 214 19.25 -22.17 48.14
CA VAL A 214 20.62 -22.70 48.29
C VAL A 214 21.36 -22.00 49.43
N GLY A 215 20.92 -20.80 49.86
CA GLY A 215 21.56 -20.02 50.93
C GLY A 215 21.18 -20.39 52.39
N GLU A 216 20.10 -21.14 52.62
CA GLU A 216 19.58 -21.44 53.97
C GLU A 216 19.63 -22.96 54.29
N GLY A 217 20.75 -23.41 54.85
CA GLY A 217 20.95 -24.82 55.25
C GLY A 217 20.23 -25.25 56.53
N LYS A 218 19.37 -26.29 56.41
CA LYS A 218 19.07 -27.26 57.48
C LYS A 218 18.49 -28.55 56.90
N VAL A 219 19.15 -29.69 57.23
CA VAL A 219 19.03 -30.95 56.48
C VAL A 219 17.70 -31.72 56.67
N GLN A 220 16.91 -31.52 57.75
CA GLN A 220 15.64 -32.25 57.94
C GLN A 220 14.41 -31.63 57.29
N ALA A 221 14.47 -30.34 56.95
CA ALA A 221 13.47 -29.70 56.10
C ALA A 221 13.69 -29.98 54.59
N ALA A 222 14.81 -30.63 54.27
CA ALA A 222 15.22 -30.87 52.88
C ALA A 222 14.41 -31.97 52.18
N LEU A 223 13.99 -33.01 52.86
CA LEU A 223 13.25 -34.15 52.28
C LEU A 223 11.78 -33.80 51.98
N ALA A 224 11.05 -33.20 52.92
CA ALA A 224 9.68 -32.73 52.67
C ALA A 224 9.64 -31.57 51.68
N ARG A 225 10.72 -30.76 51.63
CA ARG A 225 10.90 -29.71 50.60
C ARG A 225 11.27 -30.29 49.24
N ALA A 226 11.98 -31.42 49.15
CA ALA A 226 12.32 -32.06 47.87
C ALA A 226 11.07 -32.59 47.16
N GLU A 227 10.17 -33.28 47.84
CA GLU A 227 8.90 -33.76 47.28
C GLU A 227 7.97 -32.61 46.87
N PHE A 228 7.89 -31.55 47.71
CA PHE A 228 7.09 -30.37 47.36
C PHE A 228 7.70 -29.56 46.20
N LYS A 229 9.04 -29.54 46.11
CA LYS A 229 9.78 -28.92 45.02
C LYS A 229 9.59 -29.67 43.71
N GLU A 230 9.71 -31.01 43.75
CA GLU A 230 9.52 -31.86 42.57
C GLU A 230 8.10 -31.74 41.99
N ALA A 231 7.07 -31.75 42.86
CA ALA A 231 5.67 -31.53 42.43
C ALA A 231 5.40 -30.11 41.91
N THR A 232 6.12 -29.10 42.42
CA THR A 232 5.98 -27.71 41.96
C THR A 232 6.74 -27.50 40.65
N GLU A 233 7.95 -28.05 40.52
CA GLU A 233 8.72 -28.02 39.27
C GLU A 233 7.99 -28.77 38.13
N GLU A 234 7.38 -29.92 38.45
CA GLU A 234 6.57 -30.67 37.46
C GLU A 234 5.36 -29.84 36.96
N LYS A 235 4.63 -29.17 37.88
CA LYS A 235 3.51 -28.29 37.51
C LYS A 235 3.97 -27.09 36.67
N VAL A 236 5.08 -26.46 37.02
CA VAL A 236 5.66 -25.34 36.28
C VAL A 236 6.12 -25.80 34.89
N ASN A 237 6.83 -26.92 34.81
CA ASN A 237 7.28 -27.48 33.54
C ASN A 237 6.10 -27.84 32.63
N LYS A 238 5.05 -28.47 33.16
CA LYS A 238 3.83 -28.77 32.43
C LYS A 238 3.09 -27.51 31.93
N SER A 239 3.09 -26.46 32.76
CA SER A 239 2.53 -25.16 32.36
C SER A 239 3.34 -24.51 31.24
N ILE A 240 4.68 -24.52 31.36
CA ILE A 240 5.58 -23.99 30.32
C ILE A 240 5.45 -24.80 29.03
N GLU A 241 5.32 -26.10 29.09
CA GLU A 241 5.13 -26.96 27.92
C GLU A 241 3.79 -26.64 27.20
N THR A 242 2.72 -26.45 27.98
CA THR A 242 1.43 -25.99 27.43
C THR A 242 1.54 -24.63 26.78
N LEU A 243 2.23 -23.66 27.38
CA LEU A 243 2.47 -22.35 26.81
C LEU A 243 3.31 -22.42 25.52
N ARG A 244 4.34 -23.27 25.48
CA ARG A 244 5.16 -23.51 24.28
C ARG A 244 4.33 -24.09 23.14
N LYS A 245 3.45 -25.06 23.45
CA LYS A 245 2.55 -25.65 22.49
C LYS A 245 1.60 -24.59 21.91
N ASN A 246 0.95 -23.80 22.78
CA ASN A 246 0.07 -22.72 22.34
C ASN A 246 0.80 -21.68 21.47
N LYS A 247 2.06 -21.36 21.82
CA LYS A 247 2.89 -20.47 20.99
C LYS A 247 3.19 -21.08 19.62
N ALA A 248 3.49 -22.38 19.56
CA ALA A 248 3.73 -23.08 18.30
C ALA A 248 2.49 -23.13 17.42
N ASP A 249 1.31 -23.34 18.00
CA ASP A 249 0.03 -23.33 17.29
C ASP A 249 -0.28 -21.93 16.70
N LEU A 250 -0.06 -20.88 17.49
CA LEU A 250 -0.18 -19.49 17.03
C LEU A 250 0.84 -19.15 15.93
N GLN A 251 2.07 -19.63 16.04
CA GLN A 251 3.09 -19.45 15.02
C GLN A 251 2.67 -20.10 13.70
N LYS A 252 2.12 -21.31 13.76
CA LYS A 252 1.60 -22.02 12.59
C LYS A 252 0.45 -21.23 11.94
N GLU A 253 -0.51 -20.75 12.72
CA GLU A 253 -1.61 -19.91 12.23
C GLU A 253 -1.07 -18.62 11.56
N PHE A 254 -0.07 -17.98 12.16
CA PHE A 254 0.60 -16.82 11.59
C PHE A 254 1.25 -17.13 10.25
N ASP A 255 1.95 -18.27 10.15
CA ASP A 255 2.63 -18.67 8.91
C ASP A 255 1.66 -19.05 7.81
N GLU A 256 0.57 -19.75 8.11
CA GLU A 256 -0.50 -20.06 7.16
C GLU A 256 -1.17 -18.78 6.64
N LEU A 257 -1.56 -17.87 7.55
CA LEU A 257 -2.23 -16.64 7.18
C LEU A 257 -1.32 -15.71 6.38
N SER A 258 -0.06 -15.55 6.80
CA SER A 258 0.93 -14.76 6.07
C SER A 258 1.25 -15.37 4.71
N GLY A 259 1.35 -16.70 4.62
CA GLY A 259 1.50 -17.45 3.38
C GLY A 259 0.38 -17.16 2.40
N SER A 260 -0.87 -17.19 2.86
CA SER A 260 -2.05 -16.90 2.02
C SER A 260 -2.07 -15.49 1.42
N ILE A 261 -1.41 -14.52 2.07
CA ILE A 261 -1.25 -13.16 1.53
C ILE A 261 -0.16 -13.14 0.45
N VAL A 262 0.95 -13.82 0.70
CA VAL A 262 2.15 -13.77 -0.16
C VAL A 262 1.98 -14.58 -1.45
N GLU A 263 1.18 -15.63 -1.45
CA GLU A 263 0.99 -16.52 -2.63
C GLU A 263 0.32 -15.83 -3.82
N HIS A 264 -0.61 -14.92 -3.61
CA HIS A 264 -1.38 -14.28 -4.67
C HIS A 264 -0.67 -13.03 -5.20
N THR A 265 0.33 -13.22 -6.07
CA THR A 265 1.18 -12.13 -6.59
C THR A 265 0.69 -11.48 -7.88
N PHE A 266 -0.26 -12.07 -8.60
CA PHE A 266 -0.80 -11.53 -9.87
C PHE A 266 -2.08 -10.71 -9.65
N VAL A 267 -3.02 -11.23 -8.89
CA VAL A 267 -4.26 -10.57 -8.52
C VAL A 267 -4.45 -10.76 -7.02
N GLY A 268 -4.77 -9.71 -6.28
CA GLY A 268 -5.06 -9.80 -4.86
C GLY A 268 -4.02 -9.13 -3.96
N GLN A 269 -3.97 -9.57 -2.71
CA GLN A 269 -3.25 -8.90 -1.62
C GLN A 269 -1.73 -8.88 -1.83
N GLY A 270 -1.15 -9.99 -2.26
CA GLY A 270 0.28 -10.11 -2.53
C GLY A 270 0.75 -9.20 -3.68
N ARG A 271 -0.10 -9.00 -4.71
CA ARG A 271 0.17 -8.06 -5.79
C ARG A 271 0.38 -6.64 -5.25
N LEU A 272 -0.52 -6.19 -4.38
CA LEU A 272 -0.45 -4.83 -3.82
C LEU A 272 0.85 -4.60 -3.04
N ILE A 273 1.22 -5.52 -2.15
CA ILE A 273 2.46 -5.41 -1.37
C ILE A 273 3.69 -5.41 -2.30
N LYS A 274 3.66 -6.21 -3.37
CA LYS A 274 4.75 -6.29 -4.35
C LYS A 274 4.83 -5.06 -5.25
N ALA A 275 3.67 -4.50 -5.64
CA ALA A 275 3.59 -3.31 -6.49
C ALA A 275 4.08 -2.04 -5.78
N PHE A 276 3.90 -1.98 -4.47
CA PHE A 276 4.23 -0.82 -3.65
C PHE A 276 5.24 -1.17 -2.55
N PRO A 277 6.53 -1.32 -2.88
CA PRO A 277 7.57 -1.70 -1.92
C PRO A 277 7.71 -0.68 -0.78
N ASP A 278 7.40 0.59 -1.03
CA ASP A 278 7.47 1.68 -0.04
C ASP A 278 6.16 1.86 0.74
N MET A 279 5.14 1.04 0.47
CA MET A 279 3.86 1.09 1.20
C MET A 279 4.08 0.92 2.70
N LYS A 280 3.50 1.81 3.49
CA LYS A 280 3.49 1.73 4.95
C LYS A 280 2.05 1.69 5.45
N HIS A 281 1.73 0.76 6.32
CA HIS A 281 0.43 0.73 6.99
C HIS A 281 0.56 1.44 8.34
N ARG A 282 -0.34 2.39 8.63
CA ARG A 282 -0.26 3.23 9.84
C ARG A 282 -0.31 2.40 11.12
N ASP A 283 -1.19 1.42 11.16
CA ASP A 283 -1.48 0.63 12.37
C ASP A 283 -0.68 -0.69 12.42
N TYR A 284 -0.22 -1.24 11.26
CA TYR A 284 0.40 -2.57 11.16
C TYR A 284 1.77 -2.55 10.47
N LEU A 285 2.60 -1.55 10.80
CA LEU A 285 3.90 -1.33 10.16
C LEU A 285 4.82 -2.55 10.23
N GLU A 286 4.94 -3.16 11.43
CA GLU A 286 5.83 -4.30 11.66
C GLU A 286 5.37 -5.55 10.91
N VAL A 287 4.05 -5.82 10.90
CA VAL A 287 3.48 -6.97 10.17
C VAL A 287 3.69 -6.84 8.67
N VAL A 288 3.45 -5.63 8.12
CA VAL A 288 3.69 -5.36 6.69
C VAL A 288 5.16 -5.52 6.33
N GLN A 289 6.07 -5.07 7.19
CA GLN A 289 7.51 -5.24 6.98
C GLN A 289 7.93 -6.72 6.98
N GLU A 290 7.36 -7.51 7.88
CA GLU A 290 7.61 -8.96 7.92
C GLU A 290 7.10 -9.66 6.65
N LEU A 291 5.90 -9.31 6.18
CA LEU A 291 5.37 -9.83 4.91
C LEU A 291 6.26 -9.48 3.72
N LYS A 292 6.79 -8.25 3.65
CA LYS A 292 7.75 -7.84 2.62
C LYS A 292 9.04 -8.64 2.67
N ASN A 293 9.57 -8.90 3.85
CA ASN A 293 10.76 -9.73 4.04
C ASN A 293 10.49 -11.17 3.56
N LYS A 294 9.38 -11.79 3.98
CA LYS A 294 8.96 -13.13 3.50
C LYS A 294 8.82 -13.20 1.97
N MET A 295 8.34 -12.11 1.33
CA MET A 295 8.25 -12.04 -0.15
C MET A 295 9.61 -11.91 -0.82
N ARG A 296 10.59 -11.27 -0.17
CA ARG A 296 11.96 -11.14 -0.67
C ARG A 296 12.72 -12.44 -0.57
N ASP A 297 12.57 -13.19 0.52
CA ASP A 297 13.29 -14.42 0.79
C ASP A 297 12.78 -15.61 -0.05
N ARG A 298 11.60 -15.49 -0.66
CA ARG A 298 11.06 -16.48 -1.62
C ARG A 298 11.54 -16.30 -3.07
N LYS A 299 12.43 -15.33 -3.34
CA LYS A 299 13.04 -15.09 -4.65
C LYS A 299 14.38 -15.79 -4.77
#